data_1d90d9232c2cb7b35c5ad5f9bc7a4c9f
#
_entry.id   1d90d9232c2cb7b35c5ad5f9bc7a4c9f
#
_cell.length_a   1.000
_cell.length_b   1.000
_cell.length_c   1.000
_cell.angle_alpha   90.00
_cell.angle_beta   90.00
_cell.angle_gamma   90.00
#
_symmetry.space_group_name_H-M   'P 1'
#
loop_
_entity.id
_entity.type
_entity.pdbx_description
1 polymer ?
#
loop_
_entity_poly.entity_id
_entity_poly.type
_entity_poly.pdbx_seq_one_letter_code
_entity_poly.pdbx_strand_id
1 'polypeptide(L)'
;MRTFSDDIGWGDLWVKRPHNSTPTPWLDSLRDKGKRHGLRNGVTHNFAVGSVGGLPFEEITFAQVLQDSGYYTAMIGKWHLGHNGSYSPVHRGFDYYYGIPYSNDMGCTDKPGLDLPTCPPCMHGQYTAGKHEQCYSKVALPLFENETIVEQPLDTWSLKERYAAAAVKQIKTSVSRKQPFLLYVALAHMHVPLFHNPFFNVTTQAPYTASLSDMDSLVGTIMEAVSTEQLENTLIWFTGDNGPWEQKCQFSGNVGPFVGRWQTSRGGGSAKRTTWEGGHRVPTVVAWPKKIKPNSTSNALLSGMDIFPTILSLAGVKPPSDRRYDGMDITDILLNDSNSGHKSIMHPNSGAAGQFGDLQTVRLKHHKAFYITGGSEACGGGSGQQHYHQPPLIFDLSQDEAEEAPLNPDSDEYRFVLREVVKESAALLLDIATDKVSTANYRTDPAAVPCCQNPICRCHSLK
;
A
#
# COMPACT_ATOMS: atom_id res chain seq x y z
N MET A 1 -10.64 -11.32 6.12
CA MET A 1 -10.66 -9.85 6.09
C MET A 1 -9.27 -9.33 5.85
N ARG A 2 -9.12 -8.25 5.10
CA ARG A 2 -7.83 -7.67 4.77
C ARG A 2 -7.89 -6.14 4.83
N THR A 3 -6.96 -5.52 5.54
CA THR A 3 -6.88 -4.07 5.71
C THR A 3 -5.51 -3.58 5.25
N PHE A 4 -5.49 -2.55 4.41
CA PHE A 4 -4.28 -1.82 4.02
C PHE A 4 -4.34 -0.41 4.56
N SER A 5 -3.19 0.12 4.94
CA SER A 5 -2.96 1.54 5.20
C SER A 5 -2.01 2.09 4.15
N ASP A 6 -2.28 3.30 3.69
CA ASP A 6 -1.43 4.07 2.79
C ASP A 6 -0.35 4.81 3.62
N ASP A 7 0.88 4.92 3.12
CA ASP A 7 1.98 5.71 3.70
C ASP A 7 2.29 5.49 5.20
N ILE A 8 2.18 4.26 5.69
CA ILE A 8 2.49 3.94 7.08
C ILE A 8 3.92 3.42 7.24
N GLY A 9 4.68 4.03 8.15
CA GLY A 9 6.03 3.61 8.44
C GLY A 9 6.13 2.47 9.45
N TRP A 10 7.23 1.73 9.39
CA TRP A 10 7.52 0.66 10.35
C TRP A 10 7.49 1.16 11.80
N GLY A 11 8.01 2.36 12.05
CA GLY A 11 8.05 2.98 13.37
C GLY A 11 6.70 3.42 13.92
N ASP A 12 5.64 3.45 13.09
CA ASP A 12 4.32 3.91 13.52
C ASP A 12 3.57 2.89 14.38
N LEU A 13 3.85 1.59 14.21
CA LEU A 13 3.21 0.49 14.97
C LEU A 13 4.13 -0.22 15.97
N TRP A 14 5.25 0.38 16.37
CA TRP A 14 6.23 -0.28 17.21
C TRP A 14 5.80 -0.38 18.68
N VAL A 15 5.73 -1.59 19.22
CA VAL A 15 5.29 -1.91 20.60
C VAL A 15 6.25 -1.39 21.72
N LYS A 16 7.51 -1.08 21.40
CA LYS A 16 8.53 -0.55 22.34
C LYS A 16 8.87 0.91 22.06
N ARG A 17 7.88 1.79 22.02
CA ARG A 17 8.07 3.22 21.76
C ARG A 17 8.65 3.98 22.96
N PRO A 18 9.52 4.99 22.75
CA PRO A 18 9.83 5.98 23.79
C PRO A 18 8.57 6.79 24.16
N HIS A 19 8.57 7.34 25.35
CA HIS A 19 7.44 7.87 26.12
C HIS A 19 6.46 8.88 25.47
N ASN A 20 6.49 9.15 24.16
CA ASN A 20 5.63 10.15 23.48
C ASN A 20 4.94 9.66 22.19
N SER A 21 4.67 8.38 22.04
CA SER A 21 4.02 7.84 20.85
C SER A 21 2.53 7.57 21.05
N THR A 22 1.74 7.70 19.96
CA THR A 22 0.30 7.41 19.95
C THR A 22 0.05 5.93 20.21
N PRO A 23 -0.82 5.54 21.16
CA PRO A 23 -1.24 4.16 21.30
C PRO A 23 -2.04 3.71 20.07
N THR A 24 -1.70 2.55 19.52
CA THR A 24 -2.46 1.88 18.45
C THR A 24 -2.80 0.45 18.89
N PRO A 25 -3.65 0.27 19.96
CA PRO A 25 -3.83 -1.02 20.62
C PRO A 25 -4.40 -2.11 19.71
N TRP A 26 -5.21 -1.72 18.72
CA TRP A 26 -5.80 -2.67 17.76
C TRP A 26 -4.80 -3.08 16.67
N LEU A 27 -4.01 -2.15 16.15
CA LEU A 27 -3.00 -2.41 15.13
C LEU A 27 -1.78 -3.12 15.71
N ASP A 28 -1.38 -2.82 16.94
CA ASP A 28 -0.26 -3.48 17.61
C ASP A 28 -0.52 -5.00 17.84
N SER A 29 -1.74 -5.46 17.71
CA SER A 29 -2.13 -6.87 17.88
C SER A 29 -2.03 -7.73 16.61
N LEU A 30 -1.73 -7.17 15.43
CA LEU A 30 -1.84 -7.85 14.12
C LEU A 30 -0.59 -7.65 13.22
N ARG A 31 0.11 -8.66 12.69
CA ARG A 31 1.36 -8.48 11.85
C ARG A 31 1.60 -9.52 10.74
N ASP A 32 1.78 -9.19 9.52
CA ASP A 32 2.58 -9.30 8.26
C ASP A 32 1.90 -9.76 6.94
N LYS A 33 2.32 -9.52 5.84
CA LYS A 33 2.38 -8.95 4.48
C LYS A 33 1.78 -9.72 3.28
N GLY A 34 1.78 -9.09 2.12
CA GLY A 34 2.10 -9.53 0.90
C GLY A 34 1.58 -9.09 -0.48
N LYS A 35 2.26 -9.19 -1.68
CA LYS A 35 1.74 -9.01 -3.08
C LYS A 35 2.65 -9.40 -4.27
N ARG A 36 2.22 -9.15 -5.58
CA ARG A 36 2.85 -9.51 -6.87
C ARG A 36 3.56 -8.33 -7.59
N HIS A 37 4.61 -8.60 -8.45
CA HIS A 37 5.57 -7.66 -9.02
C HIS A 37 5.05 -6.84 -10.24
N GLY A 38 5.30 -5.51 -10.28
CA GLY A 38 4.84 -4.60 -11.33
C GLY A 38 5.38 -4.87 -12.74
N LEU A 39 6.58 -5.46 -12.87
CA LEU A 39 7.18 -5.78 -14.17
C LEU A 39 6.47 -6.90 -14.93
N ARG A 40 5.64 -7.73 -14.26
CA ARG A 40 4.84 -8.77 -14.93
C ARG A 40 3.42 -8.31 -15.21
N ASN A 41 2.81 -7.56 -14.30
CA ASN A 41 1.42 -7.11 -14.43
C ASN A 41 1.27 -5.79 -15.20
N GLY A 42 2.38 -5.18 -15.62
CA GLY A 42 2.40 -3.96 -16.40
C GLY A 42 2.10 -2.68 -15.63
N VAL A 43 1.77 -2.75 -14.33
CA VAL A 43 1.49 -1.57 -13.52
C VAL A 43 2.78 -1.13 -12.82
N THR A 44 3.42 -0.11 -13.38
CA THR A 44 4.72 0.40 -12.93
C THR A 44 4.62 1.72 -12.16
N HIS A 45 3.50 2.44 -12.29
CA HIS A 45 3.22 3.70 -11.58
C HIS A 45 1.72 3.96 -11.47
N ASN A 46 1.33 5.06 -10.84
CA ASN A 46 -0.05 5.42 -10.57
C ASN A 46 -0.82 5.78 -11.84
N PHE A 47 -2.11 5.40 -11.90
CA PHE A 47 -3.03 5.89 -12.92
C PHE A 47 -3.50 7.31 -12.59
N ALA A 48 -3.49 8.19 -13.59
CA ALA A 48 -3.95 9.58 -13.45
C ALA A 48 -5.49 9.65 -13.33
N VAL A 49 -5.98 10.79 -12.85
CA VAL A 49 -7.44 11.05 -12.71
C VAL A 49 -8.24 10.88 -13.99
N GLY A 50 -7.64 11.23 -15.14
CA GLY A 50 -8.25 11.03 -16.46
C GLY A 50 -7.79 9.76 -17.20
N SER A 51 -7.24 8.76 -16.49
CA SER A 51 -6.78 7.53 -17.14
C SER A 51 -7.92 6.73 -17.74
N VAL A 52 -7.75 6.33 -19.01
CA VAL A 52 -8.70 5.46 -19.73
C VAL A 52 -8.44 3.99 -19.47
N GLY A 53 -7.26 3.64 -18.96
CA GLY A 53 -6.85 2.29 -18.61
C GLY A 53 -6.79 2.03 -17.11
N GLY A 54 -6.30 0.85 -16.78
CA GLY A 54 -6.16 0.37 -15.39
C GLY A 54 -5.34 -0.91 -15.36
N LEU A 55 -5.49 -1.71 -14.30
CA LEU A 55 -4.92 -3.05 -14.23
C LEU A 55 -5.35 -3.88 -15.43
N PRO A 56 -4.44 -4.37 -16.28
CA PRO A 56 -4.76 -5.14 -17.48
C PRO A 56 -5.78 -6.25 -17.19
N PHE A 57 -6.67 -6.53 -18.14
CA PHE A 57 -7.75 -7.51 -17.93
C PHE A 57 -7.22 -8.94 -17.81
N GLU A 58 -6.07 -9.19 -18.37
CA GLU A 58 -5.36 -10.46 -18.25
C GLU A 58 -4.89 -10.72 -16.79
N GLU A 59 -4.73 -9.66 -16.00
CA GLU A 59 -4.31 -9.72 -14.60
C GLU A 59 -5.51 -9.98 -13.70
N ILE A 60 -5.72 -11.25 -13.34
CA ILE A 60 -6.82 -11.69 -12.50
C ILE A 60 -6.55 -11.29 -11.03
N THR A 61 -7.51 -10.68 -10.37
CA THR A 61 -7.41 -10.33 -8.95
C THR A 61 -7.74 -11.55 -8.06
N PHE A 62 -7.22 -11.56 -6.83
CA PHE A 62 -7.63 -12.60 -5.87
C PHE A 62 -9.15 -12.50 -5.54
N ALA A 63 -9.74 -11.31 -5.67
CA ALA A 63 -11.18 -11.13 -5.49
C ALA A 63 -11.98 -11.86 -6.57
N GLN A 64 -11.56 -11.79 -7.85
CA GLN A 64 -12.20 -12.56 -8.93
C GLN A 64 -12.14 -14.07 -8.66
N VAL A 65 -10.96 -14.58 -8.28
CA VAL A 65 -10.79 -16.02 -8.01
C VAL A 65 -11.66 -16.49 -6.82
N LEU A 66 -11.76 -15.67 -5.76
CA LEU A 66 -12.61 -15.98 -4.61
C LEU A 66 -14.09 -15.84 -4.92
N GLN A 67 -14.50 -14.83 -5.70
CA GLN A 67 -15.88 -14.65 -6.16
C GLN A 67 -16.33 -15.85 -6.97
N ASP A 68 -15.51 -16.30 -7.93
CA ASP A 68 -15.77 -17.50 -8.74
C ASP A 68 -15.84 -18.78 -7.89
N SER A 69 -15.22 -18.75 -6.70
CA SER A 69 -15.25 -19.84 -5.72
C SER A 69 -16.37 -19.74 -4.68
N GLY A 70 -17.32 -18.82 -4.89
CA GLY A 70 -18.52 -18.67 -4.07
C GLY A 70 -18.38 -17.77 -2.85
N TYR A 71 -17.28 -17.02 -2.73
CA TYR A 71 -17.14 -16.01 -1.70
C TYR A 71 -17.99 -14.77 -2.03
N TYR A 72 -18.60 -14.17 -1.02
CA TYR A 72 -19.07 -12.80 -1.11
C TYR A 72 -17.90 -11.85 -0.98
N THR A 73 -17.74 -10.94 -1.93
CA THR A 73 -16.55 -10.07 -2.01
C THR A 73 -16.92 -8.60 -1.89
N ALA A 74 -16.30 -7.89 -0.95
CA ALA A 74 -16.54 -6.48 -0.73
C ALA A 74 -15.24 -5.71 -0.61
N MET A 75 -15.23 -4.50 -1.17
CA MET A 75 -14.10 -3.57 -1.06
C MET A 75 -14.56 -2.25 -0.47
N ILE A 76 -13.79 -1.74 0.51
CA ILE A 76 -13.98 -0.43 1.12
C ILE A 76 -12.67 0.35 0.98
N GLY A 77 -12.74 1.59 0.49
CA GLY A 77 -11.60 2.52 0.45
C GLY A 77 -11.01 2.75 -0.95
N LYS A 78 -9.70 3.03 -1.01
CA LYS A 78 -8.97 3.43 -2.21
C LYS A 78 -8.71 2.26 -3.16
N TRP A 79 -9.09 2.42 -4.44
CA TRP A 79 -8.83 1.41 -5.48
C TRP A 79 -7.49 1.59 -6.22
N HIS A 80 -7.31 2.70 -6.92
CA HIS A 80 -6.12 3.15 -7.67
C HIS A 80 -5.59 2.19 -8.75
N LEU A 81 -6.41 1.28 -9.25
CA LEU A 81 -6.05 0.34 -10.32
C LEU A 81 -6.85 0.57 -11.62
N GLY A 82 -7.30 1.83 -11.83
CA GLY A 82 -8.17 2.22 -12.94
C GLY A 82 -9.63 2.32 -12.49
N HIS A 83 -10.34 3.32 -13.02
CA HIS A 83 -11.71 3.63 -12.59
C HIS A 83 -12.67 3.81 -13.76
N ASN A 84 -12.17 3.84 -14.98
CA ASN A 84 -12.98 4.05 -16.16
C ASN A 84 -13.61 2.73 -16.63
N GLY A 85 -14.94 2.66 -16.64
CA GLY A 85 -15.70 1.50 -17.12
C GLY A 85 -15.31 0.19 -16.42
N SER A 86 -14.96 -0.82 -17.18
CA SER A 86 -14.64 -2.18 -16.69
C SER A 86 -13.38 -2.30 -15.82
N TYR A 87 -12.66 -1.21 -15.59
CA TYR A 87 -11.55 -1.18 -14.63
C TYR A 87 -12.00 -0.94 -13.19
N SER A 88 -13.27 -0.58 -12.96
CA SER A 88 -13.81 -0.35 -11.62
C SER A 88 -13.81 -1.65 -10.78
N PRO A 89 -13.77 -1.56 -9.43
CA PRO A 89 -13.70 -2.74 -8.55
C PRO A 89 -14.79 -3.79 -8.80
N VAL A 90 -16.00 -3.35 -9.10
CA VAL A 90 -17.14 -4.27 -9.33
C VAL A 90 -16.98 -5.15 -10.58
N HIS A 91 -16.17 -4.72 -11.53
CA HIS A 91 -15.79 -5.53 -12.70
C HIS A 91 -14.49 -6.32 -12.49
N ARG A 92 -13.88 -6.18 -11.32
CA ARG A 92 -12.61 -6.81 -10.97
C ARG A 92 -12.75 -7.74 -9.77
N GLY A 93 -13.96 -8.34 -9.61
CA GLY A 93 -14.24 -9.41 -8.67
C GLY A 93 -14.82 -8.98 -7.33
N PHE A 94 -15.31 -7.75 -7.20
CA PHE A 94 -16.01 -7.32 -5.99
C PHE A 94 -17.51 -7.19 -6.21
N ASP A 95 -18.34 -7.86 -5.39
CA ASP A 95 -19.80 -7.74 -5.38
C ASP A 95 -20.28 -6.39 -4.83
N TYR A 96 -19.42 -5.74 -4.04
CA TYR A 96 -19.67 -4.43 -3.46
C TYR A 96 -18.41 -3.59 -3.38
N TYR A 97 -18.53 -2.31 -3.72
CA TYR A 97 -17.49 -1.31 -3.58
C TYR A 97 -18.02 -0.04 -2.92
N TYR A 98 -17.28 0.50 -1.95
CA TYR A 98 -17.53 1.81 -1.36
C TYR A 98 -16.22 2.53 -1.09
N GLY A 99 -15.90 3.58 -1.86
CA GLY A 99 -14.60 4.23 -1.70
C GLY A 99 -14.23 5.23 -2.77
N ILE A 100 -12.94 5.59 -2.78
CA ILE A 100 -12.35 6.55 -3.72
C ILE A 100 -11.58 5.81 -4.82
N PRO A 101 -11.70 6.27 -6.09
CA PRO A 101 -11.14 5.53 -7.23
C PRO A 101 -9.62 5.67 -7.37
N TYR A 102 -9.03 6.68 -6.75
CA TYR A 102 -7.59 7.01 -6.73
C TYR A 102 -7.23 7.64 -5.39
N SER A 103 -6.02 8.22 -5.25
CA SER A 103 -5.55 8.80 -4.00
C SER A 103 -6.31 10.08 -3.61
N ASN A 104 -6.45 10.30 -2.31
CA ASN A 104 -7.16 11.46 -1.74
C ASN A 104 -6.51 12.81 -2.06
N ASP A 105 -5.20 12.84 -2.38
CA ASP A 105 -4.51 14.04 -2.86
C ASP A 105 -4.74 14.35 -4.36
N MET A 106 -5.38 13.43 -5.10
CA MET A 106 -5.62 13.58 -6.53
C MET A 106 -6.94 14.29 -6.87
N GLY A 107 -7.65 14.79 -5.88
CA GLY A 107 -8.86 15.61 -6.06
C GLY A 107 -9.02 16.62 -4.96
N CYS A 108 -9.70 17.74 -5.24
CA CYS A 108 -10.01 18.73 -4.22
C CYS A 108 -11.23 18.29 -3.37
N THR A 109 -11.32 18.84 -2.16
CA THR A 109 -12.47 18.67 -1.26
C THR A 109 -12.83 20.02 -0.64
N ASP A 110 -14.02 20.16 -0.08
CA ASP A 110 -14.40 21.40 0.62
C ASP A 110 -13.65 21.55 1.95
N LYS A 111 -13.18 20.43 2.51
CA LYS A 111 -12.37 20.35 3.73
C LYS A 111 -11.12 19.51 3.43
N PRO A 112 -10.09 20.10 2.82
CA PRO A 112 -8.97 19.35 2.23
C PRO A 112 -8.06 18.66 3.25
N GLY A 113 -8.19 18.96 4.55
CA GLY A 113 -7.30 18.39 5.56
C GLY A 113 -5.92 19.05 5.60
N LEU A 114 -4.93 18.30 6.10
CA LEU A 114 -3.59 18.81 6.35
C LEU A 114 -2.58 18.18 5.37
N ASP A 115 -1.94 19.04 4.60
CA ASP A 115 -0.90 18.67 3.61
C ASP A 115 0.19 19.76 3.55
N LEU A 116 1.36 19.41 3.05
CA LEU A 116 2.47 20.31 2.79
C LEU A 116 3.01 20.05 1.36
N PRO A 117 2.93 20.99 0.40
CA PRO A 117 2.24 22.29 0.50
C PRO A 117 0.73 22.11 0.66
N THR A 118 0.08 23.12 1.26
CA THR A 118 -1.37 23.07 1.51
C THR A 118 -2.16 23.03 0.21
N CYS A 119 -3.01 22.02 0.06
CA CYS A 119 -3.92 21.91 -1.07
C CYS A 119 -5.11 22.87 -0.91
N PRO A 120 -5.52 23.60 -1.98
CA PRO A 120 -6.68 24.48 -1.92
C PRO A 120 -7.98 23.65 -1.87
N PRO A 121 -9.05 24.19 -1.20
CA PRO A 121 -10.37 23.58 -1.22
C PRO A 121 -11.02 23.67 -2.61
N CYS A 122 -12.06 22.88 -2.85
CA CYS A 122 -12.94 23.06 -4.01
C CYS A 122 -13.74 24.36 -3.90
N MET A 123 -13.57 25.26 -4.86
CA MET A 123 -14.28 26.54 -4.91
C MET A 123 -15.55 26.43 -5.79
N HIS A 124 -16.74 26.40 -5.16
CA HIS A 124 -18.06 26.55 -5.81
C HIS A 124 -18.25 25.90 -7.20
N GLY A 125 -17.78 24.67 -7.37
CA GLY A 125 -17.87 23.95 -8.64
C GLY A 125 -16.81 24.33 -9.67
N GLN A 126 -15.94 25.28 -9.39
CA GLN A 126 -14.76 25.54 -10.21
C GLN A 126 -13.57 24.69 -9.71
N TYR A 127 -12.88 24.07 -10.64
CA TYR A 127 -11.63 23.39 -10.32
C TYR A 127 -10.54 24.43 -10.10
N THR A 128 -10.02 24.50 -8.90
CA THR A 128 -8.78 25.22 -8.68
C THR A 128 -7.63 24.34 -9.14
N ALA A 129 -7.10 24.63 -10.33
CA ALA A 129 -5.82 24.08 -10.69
C ALA A 129 -4.80 24.64 -9.69
N GLY A 130 -4.40 23.86 -8.71
CA GLY A 130 -3.30 24.19 -7.83
C GLY A 130 -2.06 24.44 -8.68
N LYS A 131 -1.36 25.54 -8.42
CA LYS A 131 -0.06 25.82 -9.05
C LYS A 131 1.03 24.88 -8.55
N HIS A 132 0.73 24.05 -7.55
CA HIS A 132 1.62 23.07 -6.96
C HIS A 132 1.34 21.70 -7.55
N GLU A 133 2.32 21.07 -8.15
CA GLU A 133 2.24 19.75 -8.77
C GLU A 133 1.76 18.65 -7.80
N GLN A 134 1.83 18.91 -6.50
CA GLN A 134 1.45 17.99 -5.42
C GLN A 134 0.00 18.14 -4.93
N CYS A 135 -0.75 19.13 -5.42
CA CYS A 135 -2.17 19.30 -5.14
C CYS A 135 -2.96 19.11 -6.44
N TYR A 136 -3.51 17.96 -6.63
CA TYR A 136 -4.23 17.55 -7.86
C TYR A 136 -5.64 18.14 -7.92
N SER A 137 -5.76 19.43 -8.02
CA SER A 137 -7.02 20.15 -7.86
C SER A 137 -7.84 20.33 -9.15
N LYS A 138 -7.58 19.52 -10.18
CA LYS A 138 -8.33 19.61 -11.44
C LYS A 138 -9.71 18.96 -11.40
N VAL A 139 -10.02 18.20 -10.36
CA VAL A 139 -11.29 17.52 -10.16
C VAL A 139 -11.66 17.45 -8.69
N ALA A 140 -12.94 17.55 -8.38
CA ALA A 140 -13.42 17.28 -7.04
C ALA A 140 -13.33 15.76 -6.75
N LEU A 141 -12.82 15.40 -5.58
CA LEU A 141 -12.62 14.00 -5.19
C LEU A 141 -13.97 13.30 -5.05
N PRO A 142 -14.25 12.24 -5.85
CA PRO A 142 -15.52 11.54 -5.78
C PRO A 142 -15.50 10.42 -4.74
N LEU A 143 -16.66 10.15 -4.15
CA LEU A 143 -16.94 8.92 -3.42
C LEU A 143 -17.89 8.07 -4.23
N PHE A 144 -17.54 6.81 -4.43
CA PHE A 144 -18.36 5.85 -5.15
C PHE A 144 -19.04 4.87 -4.20
N GLU A 145 -20.27 4.48 -4.55
CA GLU A 145 -20.87 3.22 -4.15
C GLU A 145 -21.14 2.41 -5.42
N ASN A 146 -20.43 1.30 -5.56
CA ASN A 146 -20.32 0.52 -6.79
C ASN A 146 -19.85 1.39 -7.97
N GLU A 147 -20.68 1.62 -8.98
CA GLU A 147 -20.36 2.44 -10.16
C GLU A 147 -20.92 3.86 -10.07
N THR A 148 -21.64 4.19 -9.00
CA THR A 148 -22.31 5.48 -8.84
C THR A 148 -21.49 6.40 -7.96
N ILE A 149 -21.28 7.64 -8.40
CA ILE A 149 -20.73 8.70 -7.55
C ILE A 149 -21.85 9.13 -6.60
N VAL A 150 -21.70 8.82 -5.31
CA VAL A 150 -22.68 9.14 -4.28
C VAL A 150 -22.41 10.48 -3.58
N GLU A 151 -21.21 11.00 -3.73
CA GLU A 151 -20.81 12.30 -3.21
C GLU A 151 -19.63 12.84 -3.99
N GLN A 152 -19.66 14.14 -4.32
CA GLN A 152 -18.56 14.86 -4.97
C GLN A 152 -18.73 16.37 -4.73
N PRO A 153 -17.77 17.07 -4.09
CA PRO A 153 -16.57 16.53 -3.47
C PRO A 153 -16.84 15.70 -2.22
N LEU A 154 -15.97 14.76 -1.92
CA LEU A 154 -16.03 13.92 -0.73
C LEU A 154 -15.89 14.77 0.56
N ASP A 155 -16.76 14.53 1.55
CA ASP A 155 -16.54 14.98 2.93
C ASP A 155 -15.57 14.03 3.65
N THR A 156 -14.32 14.46 3.79
CA THR A 156 -13.26 13.67 4.41
C THR A 156 -13.43 13.51 5.92
N TRP A 157 -14.14 14.42 6.59
CA TRP A 157 -14.30 14.40 8.06
C TRP A 157 -15.20 13.27 8.55
N SER A 158 -16.15 12.85 7.72
CA SER A 158 -17.07 11.73 8.03
C SER A 158 -16.61 10.38 7.44
N LEU A 159 -15.46 10.35 6.78
CA LEU A 159 -15.04 9.18 5.99
C LEU A 159 -14.76 7.95 6.87
N LYS A 160 -14.15 8.14 8.05
CA LYS A 160 -13.88 7.06 9.00
C LYS A 160 -15.16 6.32 9.40
N GLU A 161 -16.15 7.06 9.87
CA GLU A 161 -17.44 6.51 10.32
C GLU A 161 -18.17 5.81 9.17
N ARG A 162 -18.13 6.40 7.97
CA ARG A 162 -18.78 5.85 6.77
C ARG A 162 -18.10 4.56 6.31
N TYR A 163 -16.77 4.50 6.31
CA TYR A 163 -16.03 3.27 5.98
C TYR A 163 -16.28 2.18 7.03
N ALA A 164 -16.26 2.51 8.32
CA ALA A 164 -16.58 1.58 9.38
C ALA A 164 -18.01 1.01 9.23
N ALA A 165 -19.00 1.89 9.03
CA ALA A 165 -20.40 1.48 8.84
C ALA A 165 -20.57 0.60 7.59
N ALA A 166 -19.95 0.95 6.46
CA ALA A 166 -19.99 0.16 5.25
C ALA A 166 -19.36 -1.22 5.47
N ALA A 167 -18.19 -1.31 6.10
CA ALA A 167 -17.52 -2.57 6.40
C ALA A 167 -18.38 -3.48 7.30
N VAL A 168 -18.90 -2.93 8.40
CA VAL A 168 -19.81 -3.66 9.31
C VAL A 168 -21.05 -4.17 8.59
N LYS A 169 -21.65 -3.34 7.72
CA LYS A 169 -22.80 -3.73 6.87
C LYS A 169 -22.46 -4.93 5.98
N GLN A 170 -21.27 -4.95 5.35
CA GLN A 170 -20.88 -6.06 4.47
C GLN A 170 -20.58 -7.35 5.25
N ILE A 171 -19.99 -7.27 6.45
CA ILE A 171 -19.85 -8.43 7.35
C ILE A 171 -21.19 -9.03 7.67
N LYS A 172 -22.16 -8.23 8.12
CA LYS A 172 -23.53 -8.69 8.41
C LYS A 172 -24.25 -9.26 7.18
N THR A 173 -24.00 -8.66 6.02
CA THR A 173 -24.55 -9.16 4.75
C THR A 173 -24.02 -10.56 4.43
N SER A 174 -22.74 -10.81 4.60
CA SER A 174 -22.14 -12.13 4.36
C SER A 174 -22.70 -13.19 5.32
N VAL A 175 -22.85 -12.84 6.61
CA VAL A 175 -23.46 -13.72 7.61
C VAL A 175 -24.89 -14.08 7.24
N SER A 176 -25.71 -13.08 6.84
CA SER A 176 -27.11 -13.32 6.42
C SER A 176 -27.20 -14.19 5.18
N ARG A 177 -26.25 -14.09 4.25
CA ARG A 177 -26.15 -14.91 3.04
C ARG A 177 -25.60 -16.31 3.31
N LYS A 178 -25.03 -16.57 4.48
CA LYS A 178 -24.32 -17.81 4.82
C LYS A 178 -23.21 -18.15 3.82
N GLN A 179 -22.54 -17.12 3.32
CA GLN A 179 -21.42 -17.24 2.38
C GLN A 179 -20.10 -16.93 3.08
N PRO A 180 -19.00 -17.62 2.75
CA PRO A 180 -17.68 -17.14 3.11
C PRO A 180 -17.45 -15.77 2.47
N PHE A 181 -16.65 -14.91 3.10
CA PHE A 181 -16.48 -13.56 2.60
C PHE A 181 -15.03 -13.14 2.46
N LEU A 182 -14.80 -12.26 1.49
CA LEU A 182 -13.62 -11.43 1.39
C LEU A 182 -14.03 -9.98 1.68
N LEU A 183 -13.51 -9.40 2.74
CA LEU A 183 -13.61 -7.95 2.97
C LEU A 183 -12.21 -7.35 2.77
N TYR A 184 -12.04 -6.55 1.71
CA TYR A 184 -10.83 -5.81 1.39
C TYR A 184 -11.00 -4.35 1.79
N VAL A 185 -10.24 -3.90 2.79
CA VAL A 185 -10.31 -2.53 3.30
C VAL A 185 -9.01 -1.82 2.97
N ALA A 186 -9.02 -0.98 1.95
CA ALA A 186 -7.89 -0.19 1.49
C ALA A 186 -8.04 1.25 2.00
N LEU A 187 -7.54 1.50 3.20
CA LEU A 187 -7.70 2.78 3.86
C LEU A 187 -6.86 3.85 3.15
N ALA A 188 -7.47 5.00 2.85
CA ALA A 188 -6.77 6.19 2.38
C ALA A 188 -6.04 6.93 3.52
N HIS A 189 -6.24 6.48 4.77
CA HIS A 189 -5.58 7.01 5.95
C HIS A 189 -4.06 6.80 5.86
N MET A 190 -3.37 7.74 6.44
CA MET A 190 -1.97 8.06 6.49
C MET A 190 -1.43 8.70 5.22
N HIS A 191 -2.10 8.62 4.09
CA HIS A 191 -1.76 9.45 2.93
C HIS A 191 -2.31 10.87 3.09
N VAL A 192 -1.51 11.86 2.72
CA VAL A 192 -1.94 13.28 2.71
C VAL A 192 -2.97 13.56 1.59
N PRO A 193 -3.86 14.55 1.74
CA PRO A 193 -4.10 15.38 2.94
C PRO A 193 -4.57 14.54 4.13
N LEU A 194 -3.93 14.73 5.28
CA LEU A 194 -4.35 14.06 6.51
C LEU A 194 -5.68 14.64 6.98
N PHE A 195 -6.64 13.78 7.20
CA PHE A 195 -7.93 14.14 7.78
C PHE A 195 -8.15 13.37 9.08
N HIS A 196 -8.74 14.01 10.03
CA HIS A 196 -9.09 13.46 11.33
C HIS A 196 -10.37 14.12 11.80
N ASN A 197 -11.03 13.51 12.77
CA ASN A 197 -12.21 14.10 13.38
C ASN A 197 -11.83 15.45 14.02
N PRO A 198 -12.50 16.57 13.62
CA PRO A 198 -12.19 17.92 14.12
C PRO A 198 -12.43 18.09 15.62
N PHE A 199 -13.14 17.18 16.26
CA PHE A 199 -13.35 17.18 17.72
C PHE A 199 -12.16 16.61 18.49
N PHE A 200 -11.19 15.97 17.83
CA PHE A 200 -9.89 15.67 18.45
C PHE A 200 -9.11 16.97 18.64
N ASN A 201 -8.76 17.26 19.88
CA ASN A 201 -8.04 18.49 20.22
C ASN A 201 -6.61 18.44 19.67
N VAL A 202 -6.41 18.96 18.45
CA VAL A 202 -5.14 18.93 17.69
C VAL A 202 -4.05 19.76 18.36
N THR A 203 -4.39 20.58 19.36
CA THR A 203 -3.42 21.45 20.03
C THR A 203 -2.34 20.70 20.80
N THR A 204 -2.54 19.40 21.07
CA THR A 204 -1.61 18.55 21.84
C THR A 204 -1.02 17.39 21.08
N GLN A 205 -1.53 17.06 19.87
CA GLN A 205 -1.05 15.93 19.08
C GLN A 205 -0.68 16.36 17.65
N ALA A 206 0.42 15.81 17.11
CA ALA A 206 0.76 16.04 15.71
C ALA A 206 -0.35 15.50 14.78
N PRO A 207 -0.63 16.15 13.63
CA PRO A 207 -1.71 15.73 12.71
C PRO A 207 -1.64 14.26 12.27
N TYR A 208 -0.44 13.76 12.03
CA TYR A 208 -0.22 12.36 11.68
C TYR A 208 -0.69 11.41 12.78
N THR A 209 -0.38 11.74 14.02
CA THR A 209 -0.80 10.99 15.21
C THR A 209 -2.33 10.92 15.37
N ALA A 210 -3.02 12.03 15.11
CA ALA A 210 -4.48 12.07 15.15
C ALA A 210 -5.11 11.18 14.06
N SER A 211 -4.60 11.26 12.84
CA SER A 211 -5.05 10.41 11.72
C SER A 211 -4.76 8.92 11.97
N LEU A 212 -3.62 8.60 12.59
CA LEU A 212 -3.27 7.22 12.97
C LEU A 212 -4.23 6.67 14.04
N SER A 213 -4.62 7.48 15.01
CA SER A 213 -5.62 7.11 16.02
C SER A 213 -7.01 6.88 15.43
N ASP A 214 -7.39 7.69 14.44
CA ASP A 214 -8.65 7.50 13.71
C ASP A 214 -8.65 6.20 12.91
N MET A 215 -7.54 5.89 12.26
CA MET A 215 -7.36 4.62 11.53
C MET A 215 -7.43 3.42 12.47
N ASP A 216 -6.75 3.46 13.62
CA ASP A 216 -6.77 2.39 14.62
C ASP A 216 -8.19 2.16 15.16
N SER A 217 -8.92 3.23 15.46
CA SER A 217 -10.33 3.16 15.89
C SER A 217 -11.24 2.53 14.83
N LEU A 218 -11.02 2.85 13.54
CA LEU A 218 -11.77 2.24 12.43
C LEU A 218 -11.50 0.72 12.35
N VAL A 219 -10.24 0.32 12.42
CA VAL A 219 -9.86 -1.11 12.44
C VAL A 219 -10.48 -1.80 13.66
N GLY A 220 -10.45 -1.18 14.83
CA GLY A 220 -11.10 -1.67 16.05
C GLY A 220 -12.59 -1.95 15.85
N THR A 221 -13.32 -1.00 15.28
CA THR A 221 -14.77 -1.15 14.98
C THR A 221 -15.05 -2.35 14.05
N ILE A 222 -14.21 -2.56 13.05
CA ILE A 222 -14.36 -3.71 12.14
C ILE A 222 -14.05 -5.02 12.87
N MET A 223 -13.00 -5.06 13.70
CA MET A 223 -12.64 -6.24 14.49
C MET A 223 -13.72 -6.60 15.51
N GLU A 224 -14.34 -5.61 16.14
CA GLU A 224 -15.48 -5.81 17.05
C GLU A 224 -16.68 -6.43 16.32
N ALA A 225 -16.97 -6.00 15.08
CA ALA A 225 -18.03 -6.60 14.27
C ALA A 225 -17.73 -8.06 13.92
N VAL A 226 -16.50 -8.40 13.57
CA VAL A 226 -16.05 -9.79 13.35
C VAL A 226 -16.22 -10.63 14.61
N SER A 227 -15.85 -10.09 15.77
CA SER A 227 -15.99 -10.78 17.07
C SER A 227 -17.45 -10.98 17.47
N THR A 228 -18.29 -9.93 17.30
CA THR A 228 -19.72 -9.98 17.65
C THR A 228 -20.47 -11.01 16.81
N GLU A 229 -20.14 -11.16 15.55
CA GLU A 229 -20.71 -12.18 14.66
C GLU A 229 -20.06 -13.58 14.85
N GLN A 230 -19.20 -13.74 15.85
CA GLN A 230 -18.50 -15.00 16.23
C GLN A 230 -17.72 -15.63 15.05
N LEU A 231 -17.11 -14.80 14.24
CA LEU A 231 -16.40 -15.24 13.04
C LEU A 231 -14.99 -15.75 13.37
N GLU A 232 -14.87 -16.73 14.23
CA GLU A 232 -13.58 -17.32 14.68
C GLU A 232 -12.77 -17.92 13.53
N ASN A 233 -13.44 -18.34 12.44
CA ASN A 233 -12.79 -18.82 11.22
C ASN A 233 -12.50 -17.67 10.24
N THR A 234 -12.04 -16.54 10.75
CA THR A 234 -11.69 -15.38 9.92
C THR A 234 -10.20 -15.08 10.04
N LEU A 235 -9.51 -15.13 8.89
CA LEU A 235 -8.17 -14.58 8.77
C LEU A 235 -8.27 -13.06 8.68
N ILE A 236 -7.58 -12.36 9.56
CA ILE A 236 -7.41 -10.90 9.55
C ILE A 236 -5.98 -10.59 9.16
N TRP A 237 -5.81 -9.74 8.15
CA TRP A 237 -4.49 -9.36 7.66
C TRP A 237 -4.41 -7.84 7.49
N PHE A 238 -3.57 -7.18 8.25
CA PHE A 238 -3.26 -5.75 8.14
C PHE A 238 -1.87 -5.55 7.55
N THR A 239 -1.66 -4.58 6.66
CA THR A 239 -0.34 -4.21 6.13
C THR A 239 -0.33 -2.78 5.58
N GLY A 240 0.85 -2.13 5.60
CA GLY A 240 1.12 -0.96 4.77
C GLY A 240 1.33 -1.35 3.30
N ASP A 241 1.18 -0.42 2.40
CA ASP A 241 1.51 -0.57 0.97
C ASP A 241 2.96 -0.15 0.70
N ASN A 242 3.43 0.91 1.34
CA ASN A 242 4.80 1.44 1.30
C ASN A 242 5.10 2.22 2.59
N GLY A 243 6.37 2.56 2.79
CA GLY A 243 6.79 3.42 3.88
C GLY A 243 6.29 4.85 3.78
N PRO A 244 6.54 5.68 4.79
CA PRO A 244 5.93 7.02 4.93
C PRO A 244 6.42 7.98 3.85
N TRP A 245 5.62 8.99 3.54
CA TRP A 245 5.98 10.02 2.55
C TRP A 245 6.81 11.14 3.18
N GLU A 246 8.11 10.90 3.28
CA GLU A 246 9.09 11.75 3.95
C GLU A 246 9.08 13.22 3.50
N GLN A 247 8.80 13.50 2.22
CA GLN A 247 8.66 14.86 1.68
C GLN A 247 7.57 15.69 2.38
N LYS A 248 6.62 15.05 3.05
CA LYS A 248 5.52 15.70 3.79
C LYS A 248 5.91 16.12 5.19
N CYS A 249 7.17 15.98 5.59
CA CYS A 249 7.75 16.47 6.83
C CYS A 249 6.93 16.06 8.07
N GLN A 250 6.36 17.02 8.80
CA GLN A 250 5.55 16.80 10.01
C GLN A 250 4.24 16.03 9.75
N PHE A 251 3.85 15.85 8.50
CA PHE A 251 2.69 15.07 8.10
C PHE A 251 3.04 13.65 7.65
N SER A 252 4.30 13.27 7.79
CA SER A 252 4.81 11.93 7.45
C SER A 252 4.91 11.04 8.68
N GLY A 253 4.82 9.73 8.45
CA GLY A 253 5.06 8.71 9.47
C GLY A 253 6.54 8.49 9.78
N ASN A 254 6.83 7.46 10.57
CA ASN A 254 8.15 7.15 11.10
C ASN A 254 8.67 5.80 10.56
N VAL A 255 9.85 5.80 9.97
CA VAL A 255 10.52 4.59 9.44
C VAL A 255 11.11 3.68 10.53
N GLY A 256 11.12 4.10 11.79
CA GLY A 256 11.80 3.39 12.87
C GLY A 256 13.32 3.40 12.70
N PRO A 257 14.02 2.26 12.89
CA PRO A 257 15.47 2.20 12.72
C PRO A 257 15.93 2.22 11.25
N PHE A 258 15.02 2.05 10.30
CA PHE A 258 15.29 1.86 8.87
C PHE A 258 15.46 3.18 8.13
N VAL A 259 16.40 3.99 8.58
CA VAL A 259 16.57 5.40 8.17
C VAL A 259 17.36 5.58 6.87
N GLY A 260 17.89 4.51 6.25
CA GLY A 260 18.68 4.60 5.03
C GLY A 260 19.81 5.61 5.15
N ARG A 261 20.66 5.45 6.17
CA ARG A 261 21.66 6.44 6.60
C ARG A 261 22.63 6.84 5.48
N TRP A 262 22.97 5.89 4.62
CA TRP A 262 23.78 6.17 3.43
C TRP A 262 23.17 7.27 2.56
N GLN A 263 21.87 7.17 2.30
CA GLN A 263 21.12 8.11 1.46
C GLN A 263 20.87 9.44 2.16
N THR A 264 20.39 9.39 3.41
CA THR A 264 20.00 10.59 4.16
C THR A 264 21.19 11.46 4.54
N SER A 265 22.36 10.87 4.83
CA SER A 265 23.59 11.63 5.05
C SER A 265 24.12 12.35 3.79
N ARG A 266 23.59 12.01 2.62
CA ARG A 266 23.87 12.64 1.31
C ARG A 266 22.75 13.56 0.84
N GLY A 267 21.81 13.89 1.73
CA GLY A 267 20.72 14.84 1.49
C GLY A 267 19.53 14.30 0.69
N GLY A 268 19.45 12.99 0.47
CA GLY A 268 18.30 12.37 -0.18
C GLY A 268 17.31 11.73 0.78
N GLY A 269 16.07 11.51 0.35
CA GLY A 269 15.07 10.75 1.08
C GLY A 269 15.29 9.25 1.00
N SER A 270 14.85 8.50 2.04
CA SER A 270 15.01 7.05 2.14
C SER A 270 13.71 6.28 2.38
N ALA A 271 12.56 6.98 2.34
CA ALA A 271 11.24 6.40 2.59
C ALA A 271 10.46 6.18 1.27
N LYS A 272 9.20 6.52 1.20
CA LYS A 272 8.33 6.32 0.01
C LYS A 272 9.04 6.67 -1.30
N ARG A 273 8.82 5.89 -2.34
CA ARG A 273 9.46 5.95 -3.67
C ARG A 273 10.92 5.50 -3.70
N THR A 274 11.47 4.98 -2.61
CA THR A 274 12.82 4.45 -2.58
C THR A 274 12.83 2.95 -2.33
N THR A 275 13.96 2.32 -2.62
CA THR A 275 14.19 0.91 -2.31
C THR A 275 14.97 0.68 -1.01
N TRP A 276 15.23 1.73 -0.22
CA TRP A 276 15.73 1.63 1.14
C TRP A 276 14.70 0.94 2.04
N GLU A 277 15.14 0.34 3.15
CA GLU A 277 14.21 -0.35 4.06
C GLU A 277 13.08 0.59 4.53
N GLY A 278 13.37 1.87 4.76
CA GLY A 278 12.34 2.88 5.11
C GLY A 278 11.22 3.02 4.09
N GLY A 279 11.49 2.75 2.81
CA GLY A 279 10.49 2.81 1.73
C GLY A 279 9.73 1.50 1.50
N HIS A 280 10.37 0.36 1.72
CA HIS A 280 9.83 -0.97 1.41
C HIS A 280 9.40 -1.78 2.62
N ARG A 281 10.05 -1.59 3.76
CA ARG A 281 9.71 -2.30 4.97
C ARG A 281 8.56 -1.63 5.68
N VAL A 282 7.41 -2.28 5.66
CA VAL A 282 6.15 -1.78 6.23
C VAL A 282 5.70 -2.66 7.39
N PRO A 283 4.95 -2.10 8.36
CA PRO A 283 4.36 -2.89 9.42
C PRO A 283 3.29 -3.81 8.83
N THR A 284 3.28 -5.05 9.31
CA THR A 284 2.30 -6.00 8.84
C THR A 284 1.95 -7.04 9.91
N VAL A 285 0.66 -7.42 10.00
CA VAL A 285 0.14 -8.20 11.11
C VAL A 285 -0.95 -9.14 10.66
N VAL A 286 -0.87 -10.41 11.07
CA VAL A 286 -1.84 -11.44 10.70
C VAL A 286 -2.40 -12.08 11.96
N ALA A 287 -3.73 -12.19 12.03
CA ALA A 287 -4.41 -12.89 13.10
C ALA A 287 -5.44 -13.88 12.53
N TRP A 288 -5.48 -15.06 13.12
CA TRP A 288 -6.53 -16.04 12.90
C TRP A 288 -6.79 -16.78 14.21
N PRO A 289 -7.85 -16.43 14.92
CA PRO A 289 -8.14 -17.05 16.20
C PRO A 289 -8.12 -18.59 16.12
N LYS A 290 -7.50 -19.24 17.12
CA LYS A 290 -7.34 -20.71 17.18
C LYS A 290 -6.46 -21.37 16.11
N LYS A 291 -5.91 -20.62 15.12
CA LYS A 291 -5.04 -21.20 14.10
C LYS A 291 -3.63 -20.60 14.11
N ILE A 292 -3.51 -19.29 14.24
CA ILE A 292 -2.20 -18.64 14.36
C ILE A 292 -1.87 -18.45 15.84
N LYS A 293 -0.67 -18.84 16.23
CA LYS A 293 -0.16 -18.68 17.59
C LYS A 293 -0.06 -17.20 17.96
N PRO A 294 -0.69 -16.77 19.05
CA PRO A 294 -0.61 -15.37 19.47
C PRO A 294 0.82 -14.99 19.88
N ASN A 295 1.17 -13.71 19.70
CA ASN A 295 2.49 -13.15 20.03
C ASN A 295 3.68 -13.85 19.35
N SER A 296 3.47 -14.47 18.19
CA SER A 296 4.54 -15.02 17.37
C SER A 296 5.11 -13.95 16.43
N THR A 297 6.40 -14.07 16.10
CA THR A 297 7.10 -13.19 15.16
C THR A 297 7.92 -14.06 14.20
N SER A 298 7.84 -13.78 12.90
CA SER A 298 8.68 -14.42 11.89
C SER A 298 9.74 -13.44 11.38
N ASN A 299 10.97 -13.91 11.20
CA ASN A 299 12.07 -13.20 10.55
C ASN A 299 12.28 -13.64 9.09
N ALA A 300 11.37 -14.45 8.54
CA ALA A 300 11.42 -14.86 7.15
C ALA A 300 11.36 -13.65 6.21
N LEU A 301 12.12 -13.67 5.13
CA LEU A 301 12.04 -12.64 4.08
C LEU A 301 10.75 -12.86 3.29
N LEU A 302 9.80 -11.96 3.47
CA LEU A 302 8.47 -12.01 2.87
C LEU A 302 8.24 -10.79 1.97
N SER A 303 7.25 -10.90 1.09
CA SER A 303 6.92 -9.86 0.12
C SER A 303 5.42 -9.55 0.09
N GLY A 304 5.11 -8.34 -0.39
CA GLY A 304 3.82 -7.89 -0.87
C GLY A 304 3.13 -8.83 -1.84
N MET A 305 3.84 -9.74 -2.45
CA MET A 305 3.37 -10.68 -3.47
C MET A 305 2.82 -11.98 -2.89
N ASP A 306 3.16 -12.31 -1.63
CA ASP A 306 2.82 -13.59 -1.00
C ASP A 306 1.35 -13.72 -0.60
N ILE A 307 0.64 -12.60 -0.51
CA ILE A 307 -0.77 -12.59 -0.07
C ILE A 307 -1.68 -13.31 -1.07
N PHE A 308 -1.47 -13.10 -2.37
CA PHE A 308 -2.33 -13.72 -3.38
C PHE A 308 -2.31 -15.26 -3.27
N PRO A 309 -1.16 -15.94 -3.38
CA PRO A 309 -1.13 -17.40 -3.26
C PRO A 309 -1.54 -17.89 -1.87
N THR A 310 -1.17 -17.17 -0.80
CA THR A 310 -1.48 -17.58 0.57
C THR A 310 -2.99 -17.51 0.87
N ILE A 311 -3.67 -16.42 0.48
CA ILE A 311 -5.12 -16.32 0.69
C ILE A 311 -5.86 -17.41 -0.07
N LEU A 312 -5.46 -17.69 -1.31
CA LEU A 312 -6.10 -18.76 -2.09
C LEU A 312 -5.83 -20.14 -1.48
N SER A 313 -4.60 -20.42 -1.04
CA SER A 313 -4.25 -21.66 -0.35
C SER A 313 -5.10 -21.84 0.92
N LEU A 314 -5.19 -20.83 1.78
CA LEU A 314 -5.99 -20.87 3.00
C LEU A 314 -7.50 -20.97 2.74
N ALA A 315 -7.97 -20.48 1.61
CA ALA A 315 -9.35 -20.66 1.13
C ALA A 315 -9.61 -22.01 0.47
N GLY A 316 -8.58 -22.85 0.27
CA GLY A 316 -8.68 -24.10 -0.46
C GLY A 316 -8.90 -23.92 -1.97
N VAL A 317 -8.54 -22.78 -2.52
CA VAL A 317 -8.75 -22.40 -3.92
C VAL A 317 -7.42 -22.41 -4.68
N LYS A 318 -7.38 -23.04 -5.84
CA LYS A 318 -6.17 -23.07 -6.67
C LYS A 318 -5.99 -21.74 -7.41
N PRO A 319 -4.78 -21.18 -7.43
CA PRO A 319 -4.49 -20.03 -8.27
C PRO A 319 -4.56 -20.39 -9.76
N PRO A 320 -4.84 -19.44 -10.67
CA PRO A 320 -4.78 -19.67 -12.12
C PRO A 320 -3.42 -20.26 -12.54
N SER A 321 -3.44 -21.29 -13.39
CA SER A 321 -2.22 -22.02 -13.80
C SER A 321 -1.57 -21.49 -15.08
N ASP A 322 -2.17 -20.47 -15.70
CA ASP A 322 -1.75 -19.89 -16.99
C ASP A 322 -0.66 -18.82 -16.89
N ARG A 323 -0.17 -18.56 -15.65
CA ARG A 323 0.79 -17.50 -15.34
C ARG A 323 1.77 -17.88 -14.25
N ARG A 324 2.91 -17.19 -14.19
CA ARG A 324 3.89 -17.30 -13.10
C ARG A 324 3.55 -16.32 -11.97
N TYR A 325 3.94 -16.68 -10.75
CA TYR A 325 3.75 -15.87 -9.55
C TYR A 325 5.11 -15.56 -8.94
N ASP A 326 5.31 -14.29 -8.55
CA ASP A 326 6.50 -13.88 -7.80
C ASP A 326 6.29 -14.11 -6.30
N GLY A 327 5.05 -14.10 -5.83
CA GLY A 327 4.68 -14.43 -4.45
C GLY A 327 4.69 -15.93 -4.20
N MET A 328 5.00 -16.31 -2.97
CA MET A 328 4.95 -17.68 -2.46
C MET A 328 3.79 -17.87 -1.48
N ASP A 329 3.28 -19.09 -1.37
CA ASP A 329 2.36 -19.46 -0.30
C ASP A 329 3.14 -19.55 1.03
N ILE A 330 2.78 -18.69 1.98
CA ILE A 330 3.40 -18.64 3.31
C ILE A 330 2.56 -19.28 4.40
N THR A 331 1.64 -20.16 4.04
CA THR A 331 0.77 -20.87 5.01
C THR A 331 1.57 -21.57 6.10
N ASP A 332 2.68 -22.22 5.75
CA ASP A 332 3.55 -22.89 6.72
C ASP A 332 4.25 -21.92 7.68
N ILE A 333 4.55 -20.70 7.23
CA ILE A 333 5.09 -19.65 8.10
C ILE A 333 4.01 -19.19 9.09
N LEU A 334 2.77 -19.01 8.61
CA LEU A 334 1.67 -18.52 9.43
C LEU A 334 1.16 -19.55 10.46
N LEU A 335 1.13 -20.84 10.10
CA LEU A 335 0.48 -21.88 10.88
C LEU A 335 1.45 -22.81 11.60
N ASN A 336 2.67 -22.98 11.10
CA ASN A 336 3.63 -24.00 11.55
C ASN A 336 4.97 -23.42 12.01
N ASP A 337 5.06 -22.11 12.26
CA ASP A 337 6.29 -21.40 12.71
C ASP A 337 7.52 -21.64 11.76
N SER A 338 7.31 -21.92 10.47
CA SER A 338 8.40 -22.05 9.50
C SER A 338 9.10 -20.70 9.27
N ASN A 339 10.40 -20.73 9.00
CA ASN A 339 11.19 -19.54 8.62
C ASN A 339 11.64 -19.57 7.15
N SER A 340 11.03 -20.42 6.31
CA SER A 340 11.39 -20.60 4.89
C SER A 340 10.76 -19.50 4.01
N GLY A 341 11.28 -18.27 4.08
CA GLY A 341 10.90 -17.16 3.23
C GLY A 341 11.61 -17.14 1.87
N HIS A 342 11.47 -16.02 1.14
CA HIS A 342 12.16 -15.82 -0.13
C HIS A 342 13.68 -15.88 0.01
N LYS A 343 14.37 -16.50 -0.96
CA LYS A 343 15.82 -16.43 -1.08
C LYS A 343 16.25 -15.04 -1.52
N SER A 344 15.54 -14.46 -2.50
CA SER A 344 15.80 -13.14 -3.05
C SER A 344 14.50 -12.42 -3.43
N ILE A 345 14.52 -11.09 -3.36
CA ILE A 345 13.45 -10.21 -3.85
C ILE A 345 14.11 -9.09 -4.66
N MET A 346 13.55 -8.83 -5.86
CA MET A 346 13.98 -7.73 -6.71
C MET A 346 13.07 -6.51 -6.48
N HIS A 347 13.69 -5.33 -6.36
CA HIS A 347 12.98 -4.07 -6.25
C HIS A 347 13.29 -3.21 -7.49
N PRO A 348 12.35 -3.11 -8.45
CA PRO A 348 12.49 -2.20 -9.56
C PRO A 348 12.34 -0.75 -9.11
N ASN A 349 12.94 0.15 -9.88
CA ASN A 349 12.82 1.57 -9.65
C ASN A 349 11.37 2.04 -9.82
N SER A 350 10.88 2.79 -8.85
CA SER A 350 9.57 3.44 -8.85
C SER A 350 9.60 4.92 -9.26
N GLY A 351 10.69 5.36 -9.91
CA GLY A 351 10.84 6.69 -10.49
C GLY A 351 11.59 7.71 -9.62
N ALA A 352 12.22 7.30 -8.51
CA ALA A 352 13.07 8.18 -7.71
C ALA A 352 14.39 8.49 -8.44
N ALA A 353 15.01 7.46 -9.01
CA ALA A 353 16.24 7.57 -9.79
C ALA A 353 16.23 6.53 -10.92
N GLY A 354 16.66 6.90 -12.13
CA GLY A 354 16.56 6.04 -13.32
C GLY A 354 15.15 5.99 -13.92
N GLN A 355 14.90 5.02 -14.79
CA GLN A 355 13.61 4.84 -15.42
C GLN A 355 12.71 3.91 -14.61
N PHE A 356 11.38 4.06 -14.75
CA PHE A 356 10.43 3.11 -14.17
C PHE A 356 10.72 1.69 -14.65
N GLY A 357 10.86 0.76 -13.71
CA GLY A 357 11.13 -0.63 -14.00
C GLY A 357 12.61 -1.01 -14.09
N ASP A 358 13.56 -0.06 -14.10
CA ASP A 358 14.98 -0.36 -13.99
C ASP A 358 15.27 -1.17 -12.72
N LEU A 359 16.22 -2.09 -12.78
CA LEU A 359 16.68 -2.81 -11.60
C LEU A 359 17.39 -1.83 -10.65
N GLN A 360 16.75 -1.49 -9.56
CA GLN A 360 17.32 -0.61 -8.56
C GLN A 360 18.02 -1.38 -7.45
N THR A 361 17.38 -2.41 -6.90
CA THR A 361 17.89 -3.12 -5.73
C THR A 361 17.53 -4.60 -5.78
N VAL A 362 18.45 -5.43 -5.29
CA VAL A 362 18.20 -6.87 -5.05
C VAL A 362 18.41 -7.17 -3.58
N ARG A 363 17.39 -7.68 -2.92
CA ARG A 363 17.47 -8.26 -1.59
C ARG A 363 17.82 -9.73 -1.69
N LEU A 364 18.88 -10.18 -1.01
CA LEU A 364 19.30 -11.57 -0.90
C LEU A 364 19.37 -11.93 0.59
N LYS A 365 18.35 -12.59 1.13
CA LYS A 365 18.23 -12.87 2.57
C LYS A 365 18.41 -11.57 3.39
N HIS A 366 19.47 -11.46 4.19
CA HIS A 366 19.80 -10.27 4.98
C HIS A 366 20.69 -9.27 4.24
N HIS A 367 21.24 -9.60 3.07
CA HIS A 367 22.00 -8.65 2.26
C HIS A 367 21.11 -7.89 1.28
N LYS A 368 21.51 -6.68 0.95
CA LYS A 368 20.80 -5.81 0.01
C LYS A 368 21.77 -5.07 -0.90
N ALA A 369 21.64 -5.29 -2.20
CA ALA A 369 22.51 -4.75 -3.22
C ALA A 369 21.81 -3.62 -3.99
N PHE A 370 22.41 -2.42 -3.98
CA PHE A 370 21.91 -1.24 -4.66
C PHE A 370 22.69 -0.97 -5.95
N TYR A 371 22.02 -0.99 -7.07
CA TYR A 371 22.53 -0.59 -8.38
C TYR A 371 22.32 0.91 -8.66
N ILE A 372 21.32 1.52 -8.03
CA ILE A 372 20.99 2.93 -8.18
C ILE A 372 20.66 3.51 -6.80
N THR A 373 21.24 4.67 -6.47
CA THR A 373 20.95 5.45 -5.27
C THR A 373 20.73 6.92 -5.62
N GLY A 374 20.17 7.71 -4.71
CA GLY A 374 19.88 9.13 -4.92
C GLY A 374 18.56 9.38 -5.63
N GLY A 375 18.27 10.63 -5.91
CA GLY A 375 17.12 11.08 -6.70
C GLY A 375 15.78 11.11 -5.97
N SER A 376 15.69 10.68 -4.71
CA SER A 376 14.45 10.80 -3.90
C SER A 376 14.52 12.01 -2.98
N GLU A 377 13.46 12.80 -2.99
CA GLU A 377 13.38 14.04 -2.21
C GLU A 377 13.08 13.75 -0.74
N ALA A 378 13.87 14.36 0.15
CA ALA A 378 13.67 14.35 1.60
C ALA A 378 12.79 15.53 2.06
N CYS A 379 12.43 15.58 3.35
CA CYS A 379 11.88 16.80 3.96
C CYS A 379 12.88 17.95 3.77
N GLY A 380 12.40 19.08 3.24
CA GLY A 380 13.25 20.23 2.92
C GLY A 380 13.76 20.27 1.48
N GLY A 381 13.39 19.32 0.64
CA GLY A 381 13.58 19.37 -0.82
C GLY A 381 14.93 18.84 -1.34
N GLY A 382 15.83 18.36 -0.46
CA GLY A 382 17.05 17.69 -0.90
C GLY A 382 16.75 16.31 -1.47
N SER A 383 17.32 15.97 -2.65
CA SER A 383 17.08 14.65 -3.30
C SER A 383 18.30 13.72 -3.29
N GLY A 384 19.44 14.21 -2.87
CA GLY A 384 20.70 13.48 -3.03
C GLY A 384 21.09 13.31 -4.50
N GLN A 385 22.38 13.19 -4.76
CA GLN A 385 22.85 12.96 -6.12
C GLN A 385 22.53 11.53 -6.55
N GLN A 386 21.98 11.39 -7.77
CA GLN A 386 21.73 10.09 -8.39
C GLN A 386 23.06 9.43 -8.79
N HIS A 387 23.25 8.18 -8.39
CA HIS A 387 24.42 7.38 -8.74
C HIS A 387 24.04 5.99 -9.20
N TYR A 388 24.69 5.54 -10.29
CA TYR A 388 24.69 4.15 -10.74
C TYR A 388 25.93 3.45 -10.19
N HIS A 389 25.73 2.29 -9.57
CA HIS A 389 26.80 1.52 -8.94
C HIS A 389 27.07 0.23 -9.73
N GLN A 390 28.29 0.10 -10.25
CA GLN A 390 28.74 -1.11 -10.94
C GLN A 390 30.20 -1.39 -10.58
N PRO A 391 30.44 -2.35 -9.69
CA PRO A 391 29.48 -3.26 -9.04
C PRO A 391 28.57 -2.54 -8.01
N PRO A 392 27.45 -3.16 -7.57
CA PRO A 392 26.49 -2.54 -6.66
C PRO A 392 27.06 -2.32 -5.25
N LEU A 393 26.52 -1.34 -4.52
CA LEU A 393 26.73 -1.26 -3.07
C LEU A 393 25.99 -2.41 -2.40
N ILE A 394 26.61 -3.09 -1.43
CA ILE A 394 25.97 -4.19 -0.69
C ILE A 394 25.99 -3.87 0.81
N PHE A 395 24.82 -3.96 1.45
CA PHE A 395 24.66 -3.80 2.89
C PHE A 395 24.26 -5.14 3.53
N ASP A 396 24.77 -5.41 4.73
CA ASP A 396 24.31 -6.51 5.59
C ASP A 396 23.30 -5.98 6.63
N LEU A 397 22.03 -6.15 6.38
CA LEU A 397 20.95 -5.65 7.24
C LEU A 397 20.78 -6.42 8.56
N SER A 398 21.53 -7.50 8.77
CA SER A 398 21.58 -8.18 10.07
C SER A 398 22.47 -7.47 11.08
N GLN A 399 23.44 -6.66 10.59
CA GLN A 399 24.38 -5.89 11.38
C GLN A 399 24.16 -4.37 11.23
N ASP A 400 23.57 -3.95 10.10
CA ASP A 400 23.38 -2.56 9.72
C ASP A 400 21.94 -2.33 9.22
N GLU A 401 20.99 -2.34 10.14
CA GLU A 401 19.56 -2.09 9.80
C GLU A 401 19.29 -0.66 9.32
N ALA A 402 20.20 0.27 9.62
CA ALA A 402 20.12 1.66 9.20
C ALA A 402 20.66 1.90 7.77
N GLU A 403 21.26 0.88 7.14
CA GLU A 403 21.87 0.97 5.80
C GLU A 403 22.90 2.12 5.72
N GLU A 404 23.83 2.16 6.69
CA GLU A 404 24.81 3.24 6.85
C GLU A 404 26.12 2.93 6.13
N ALA A 405 26.64 1.71 6.27
CA ALA A 405 27.96 1.30 5.84
C ALA A 405 27.91 0.08 4.89
N PRO A 406 28.12 0.27 3.58
CA PRO A 406 28.20 -0.85 2.66
C PRO A 406 29.44 -1.71 2.95
N LEU A 407 29.35 -3.01 2.65
CA LEU A 407 30.46 -3.94 2.74
C LEU A 407 31.67 -3.45 1.91
N ASN A 408 32.88 -3.70 2.42
CA ASN A 408 34.11 -3.41 1.69
C ASN A 408 34.18 -4.29 0.41
N PRO A 409 34.29 -3.71 -0.80
CA PRO A 409 34.38 -4.46 -2.05
C PRO A 409 35.54 -5.48 -2.10
N ASP A 410 36.59 -5.27 -1.31
CA ASP A 410 37.77 -6.15 -1.21
C ASP A 410 37.56 -7.31 -0.21
N SER A 411 36.44 -7.35 0.51
CA SER A 411 36.15 -8.42 1.45
C SER A 411 35.70 -9.71 0.74
N ASP A 412 35.97 -10.85 1.35
CA ASP A 412 35.47 -12.15 0.84
C ASP A 412 33.94 -12.25 0.90
N GLU A 413 33.35 -11.65 1.92
CA GLU A 413 31.89 -11.57 2.07
C GLU A 413 31.24 -10.82 0.91
N TYR A 414 31.74 -9.60 0.61
CA TYR A 414 31.22 -8.83 -0.53
C TYR A 414 31.32 -9.63 -1.83
N ARG A 415 32.51 -10.24 -2.10
CA ARG A 415 32.70 -11.04 -3.32
C ARG A 415 31.80 -12.26 -3.41
N PHE A 416 31.54 -12.90 -2.27
CA PHE A 416 30.59 -14.03 -2.22
C PHE A 416 29.17 -13.56 -2.49
N VAL A 417 28.70 -12.53 -1.78
CA VAL A 417 27.34 -11.99 -1.93
C VAL A 417 27.10 -11.45 -3.32
N LEU A 418 28.08 -10.73 -3.90
CA LEU A 418 27.97 -10.20 -5.26
C LEU A 418 27.71 -11.32 -6.29
N ARG A 419 28.43 -12.46 -6.20
CA ARG A 419 28.18 -13.60 -7.11
C ARG A 419 26.78 -14.14 -6.99
N GLU A 420 26.27 -14.29 -5.76
CA GLU A 420 24.91 -14.79 -5.56
C GLU A 420 23.85 -13.77 -6.03
N VAL A 421 24.04 -12.47 -5.75
CA VAL A 421 23.15 -11.40 -6.23
C VAL A 421 23.09 -11.35 -7.76
N VAL A 422 24.23 -11.42 -8.44
CA VAL A 422 24.27 -11.44 -9.91
C VAL A 422 23.55 -12.68 -10.47
N LYS A 423 23.77 -13.84 -9.87
CA LYS A 423 23.10 -15.10 -10.26
C LYS A 423 21.57 -15.01 -10.09
N GLU A 424 21.11 -14.58 -8.93
CA GLU A 424 19.68 -14.49 -8.63
C GLU A 424 18.98 -13.42 -9.48
N SER A 425 19.61 -12.23 -9.64
CA SER A 425 19.04 -11.18 -10.49
C SER A 425 18.96 -11.60 -11.96
N ALA A 426 19.99 -12.28 -12.50
CA ALA A 426 19.96 -12.80 -13.86
C ALA A 426 18.86 -13.85 -14.05
N ALA A 427 18.66 -14.75 -13.07
CA ALA A 427 17.61 -15.74 -13.10
C ALA A 427 16.22 -15.12 -13.07
N LEU A 428 15.99 -14.13 -12.19
CA LEU A 428 14.71 -13.42 -12.09
C LEU A 428 14.40 -12.60 -13.35
N LEU A 429 15.38 -11.89 -13.91
CA LEU A 429 15.20 -11.10 -15.14
C LEU A 429 14.92 -12.01 -16.34
N LEU A 430 15.59 -13.16 -16.44
CA LEU A 430 15.32 -14.17 -17.48
C LEU A 430 13.92 -14.75 -17.31
N ASP A 431 13.50 -15.05 -16.10
CA ASP A 431 12.17 -15.59 -15.82
C ASP A 431 11.08 -14.57 -16.21
N ILE A 432 11.27 -13.26 -15.90
CA ILE A 432 10.37 -12.18 -16.34
C ILE A 432 10.36 -12.08 -17.88
N ALA A 433 11.55 -12.05 -18.51
CA ALA A 433 11.68 -11.89 -19.95
C ALA A 433 11.07 -13.07 -20.77
N THR A 434 10.93 -14.23 -20.15
CA THR A 434 10.32 -15.42 -20.77
C THR A 434 8.85 -15.66 -20.38
N ASP A 435 8.27 -14.74 -19.61
CA ASP A 435 6.87 -14.81 -19.19
C ASP A 435 5.96 -13.96 -20.12
N LYS A 436 4.66 -14.23 -20.07
CA LYS A 436 3.65 -13.35 -20.64
C LYS A 436 3.47 -12.13 -19.76
N VAL A 437 4.05 -11.01 -20.18
CA VAL A 437 3.98 -9.74 -19.45
C VAL A 437 2.78 -8.93 -19.98
N SER A 438 1.95 -8.46 -19.07
CA SER A 438 0.86 -7.55 -19.40
C SER A 438 1.37 -6.12 -19.57
N THR A 439 0.64 -5.30 -20.32
CA THR A 439 0.96 -3.87 -20.55
C THR A 439 -0.20 -3.00 -20.12
N ALA A 440 0.02 -2.15 -19.12
CA ALA A 440 -0.99 -1.20 -18.67
C ALA A 440 -1.12 -0.02 -19.66
N ASN A 441 -2.35 0.43 -19.85
CA ASN A 441 -2.63 1.60 -20.66
C ASN A 441 -2.72 2.86 -19.78
N TYR A 442 -1.71 3.73 -19.86
CA TYR A 442 -1.61 4.98 -19.10
C TYR A 442 -2.13 6.21 -19.85
N ARG A 443 -2.76 6.04 -21.01
CA ARG A 443 -3.34 7.17 -21.74
C ARG A 443 -4.44 7.84 -20.91
N THR A 444 -4.57 9.15 -21.11
CA THR A 444 -5.57 9.98 -20.42
C THR A 444 -6.55 10.58 -21.43
N ASP A 445 -7.81 10.71 -21.01
CA ASP A 445 -8.86 11.41 -21.73
C ASP A 445 -9.67 12.26 -20.73
N PRO A 446 -9.95 13.53 -21.01
CA PRO A 446 -10.82 14.35 -20.16
C PRO A 446 -12.20 13.72 -19.90
N ALA A 447 -12.73 12.93 -20.83
CA ALA A 447 -13.99 12.23 -20.67
C ALA A 447 -13.95 11.08 -19.64
N ALA A 448 -12.76 10.60 -19.27
CA ALA A 448 -12.56 9.58 -18.25
C ALA A 448 -12.47 10.17 -16.83
N VAL A 449 -12.50 11.50 -16.68
CA VAL A 449 -12.49 12.17 -15.37
C VAL A 449 -13.85 11.95 -14.69
N PRO A 450 -13.89 11.39 -13.48
CA PRO A 450 -15.14 11.16 -12.78
C PRO A 450 -15.87 12.46 -12.44
N CYS A 451 -17.10 12.59 -12.90
CA CYS A 451 -17.94 13.76 -12.65
C CYS A 451 -19.41 13.36 -12.60
N CYS A 452 -20.06 13.63 -11.48
CA CYS A 452 -21.46 13.24 -11.24
C CYS A 452 -22.45 14.09 -12.03
N GLN A 453 -22.12 15.36 -12.30
CA GLN A 453 -22.95 16.30 -13.06
C GLN A 453 -22.05 17.17 -13.96
N ASN A 454 -21.73 16.65 -15.14
CA ASN A 454 -20.85 17.35 -16.07
C ASN A 454 -21.53 18.65 -16.56
N PRO A 455 -20.86 19.84 -16.58
CA PRO A 455 -19.44 20.07 -16.27
C PRO A 455 -19.14 20.40 -14.80
N ILE A 456 -20.14 20.45 -13.94
CA ILE A 456 -20.00 20.83 -12.53
C ILE A 456 -19.97 19.55 -11.69
N CYS A 457 -18.78 19.06 -11.35
CA CYS A 457 -18.64 17.82 -10.57
C CYS A 457 -18.95 18.08 -9.09
N ARG A 458 -20.20 18.42 -8.81
CA ARG A 458 -20.72 18.69 -7.46
C ARG A 458 -22.08 18.04 -7.28
N CYS A 459 -22.13 17.00 -6.46
CA CYS A 459 -23.37 16.29 -6.13
C CYS A 459 -23.26 15.60 -4.78
N HIS A 460 -24.39 15.40 -4.14
CA HIS A 460 -24.53 14.57 -2.94
C HIS A 460 -25.63 13.56 -3.19
N SER A 461 -25.49 12.33 -2.71
CA SER A 461 -26.62 11.41 -2.69
C SER A 461 -27.72 11.99 -1.80
N LEU A 462 -28.86 12.25 -2.37
CA LEU A 462 -30.06 12.44 -1.56
C LEU A 462 -30.30 11.13 -0.81
N LYS A 463 -30.12 11.13 0.52
CA LYS A 463 -30.51 10.04 1.40
C LYS A 463 -32.00 10.06 1.59
#